data_69834d3a3b72b6e284d39ad37188ff2c
#
_entry.id   69834d3a3b72b6e284d39ad37188ff2c
#
_cell.length_a   1.000
_cell.length_b   1.000
_cell.length_c   1.000
_cell.angle_alpha   90.00
_cell.angle_beta   90.00
_cell.angle_gamma   90.00
#
_symmetry.space_group_name_H-M   'P 1'
#
loop_
_entity.id
_entity.type
_entity.pdbx_description
1 polymer ?
#
loop_
_entity_poly.entity_id
_entity_poly.type
_entity_poly.pdbx_seq_one_letter_code
_entity_poly.pdbx_strand_id
1 'polypeptide(L)'
;MILDYRAFDTFGESCVLFIAAACVLVLLRDDQTDTTAKAIRDERFEPVSDTILQASAKILFPAIMIFGIYILLNGHLSPGGGFSGGAIMGAGVILHVNAFGYKKTQKFFNEKTYKIVTVGALSFYCVAKSYSFFTGANHIPSGIPLGNAGDIISSGLILPLNICVGLVVACTMYAFYTLFKKGGM
;
A
#
# COMPACT_ATOMS: atom_id res chain seq x y z
N MET A 1 14.24 -15.23 3.77
CA MET A 1 15.37 -15.42 2.83
C MET A 1 15.38 -14.37 1.71
N ILE A 2 14.33 -14.18 0.90
CA ILE A 2 14.36 -13.19 -0.20
C ILE A 2 14.55 -11.77 0.31
N LEU A 3 13.83 -11.35 1.33
CA LEU A 3 13.97 -10.01 1.91
C LEU A 3 15.28 -9.79 2.66
N ASP A 4 15.96 -10.82 3.08
CA ASP A 4 17.21 -10.71 3.81
C ASP A 4 18.40 -10.49 2.86
N TYR A 5 18.46 -11.28 1.79
CA TYR A 5 19.51 -11.20 0.77
C TYR A 5 19.18 -10.28 -0.41
N ARG A 6 17.88 -10.15 -0.79
CA ARG A 6 17.40 -9.40 -1.94
C ARG A 6 16.52 -8.21 -1.57
N ALA A 7 16.68 -7.68 -0.38
CA ALA A 7 15.88 -6.53 0.07
C ALA A 7 16.09 -5.26 -0.77
N PHE A 8 17.23 -5.12 -1.43
CA PHE A 8 17.45 -4.04 -2.39
C PHE A 8 16.58 -4.19 -3.64
N ASP A 9 16.35 -5.42 -4.12
CA ASP A 9 15.43 -5.67 -5.24
C ASP A 9 14.02 -5.24 -4.87
N THR A 10 13.52 -5.67 -3.70
CA THR A 10 12.18 -5.30 -3.22
C THR A 10 12.02 -3.80 -2.98
N PHE A 11 13.09 -3.13 -2.51
CA PHE A 11 13.11 -1.68 -2.39
C PHE A 11 13.04 -1.01 -3.77
N GLY A 12 13.84 -1.50 -4.72
CA GLY A 12 13.84 -1.03 -6.11
C GLY A 12 12.46 -1.18 -6.76
N GLU A 13 11.82 -2.35 -6.62
CA GLU A 13 10.45 -2.61 -7.11
C GLU A 13 9.43 -1.64 -6.50
N SER A 14 9.51 -1.40 -5.19
CA SER A 14 8.62 -0.45 -4.51
C SER A 14 8.85 0.99 -4.97
N CYS A 15 10.11 1.38 -5.23
CA CYS A 15 10.43 2.69 -5.79
C CYS A 15 9.92 2.85 -7.23
N VAL A 16 10.08 1.83 -8.07
CA VAL A 16 9.55 1.84 -9.45
C VAL A 16 8.03 1.97 -9.44
N LEU A 17 7.34 1.24 -8.58
CA LEU A 17 5.89 1.32 -8.42
C LEU A 17 5.46 2.73 -7.99
N PHE A 18 6.17 3.33 -7.04
CA PHE A 18 5.92 4.70 -6.59
C PHE A 18 6.15 5.73 -7.70
N ILE A 19 7.26 5.61 -8.44
CA ILE A 19 7.59 6.51 -9.56
C ILE A 19 6.53 6.38 -10.66
N ALA A 20 6.13 5.16 -11.02
CA ALA A 20 5.07 4.93 -12.00
C ALA A 20 3.76 5.61 -11.58
N ALA A 21 3.35 5.47 -10.32
CA ALA A 21 2.16 6.12 -9.80
C ALA A 21 2.29 7.65 -9.81
N ALA A 22 3.46 8.18 -9.45
CA ALA A 22 3.73 9.62 -9.48
C ALA A 22 3.69 10.17 -10.92
N CYS A 23 4.26 9.46 -11.89
CA CYS A 23 4.19 9.83 -13.31
C CYS A 23 2.74 9.86 -13.81
N VAL A 24 1.94 8.83 -13.52
CA VAL A 24 0.53 8.79 -13.90
C VAL A 24 -0.24 9.92 -13.24
N LEU A 25 0.04 10.21 -11.97
CA LEU A 25 -0.60 11.30 -11.24
C LEU A 25 -0.28 12.67 -11.87
N VAL A 26 0.95 12.87 -12.32
CA VAL A 26 1.36 14.11 -13.01
C VAL A 26 0.74 14.21 -14.42
N LEU A 27 0.72 13.10 -15.17
CA LEU A 27 0.15 13.06 -16.52
C LEU A 27 -1.37 13.22 -16.56
N LEU A 28 -2.08 12.67 -15.56
CA LEU A 28 -3.53 12.77 -15.45
C LEU A 28 -3.98 13.94 -14.57
N ARG A 29 -3.05 14.77 -14.11
CA ARG A 29 -3.37 15.96 -13.34
C ARG A 29 -4.11 16.93 -14.24
N ASP A 30 -5.38 17.13 -13.94
CA ASP A 30 -6.20 18.16 -14.58
C ASP A 30 -5.84 19.51 -13.95
N ASP A 31 -5.37 20.46 -14.77
CA ASP A 31 -5.04 21.83 -14.34
C ASP A 31 -6.28 22.69 -14.03
N GLN A 32 -7.46 22.08 -14.09
CA GLN A 32 -8.70 22.75 -13.71
C GLN A 32 -8.71 23.02 -12.19
N THR A 33 -8.31 24.23 -11.83
CA THR A 33 -8.32 24.75 -10.45
C THR A 33 -9.72 25.01 -9.92
N ASP A 34 -10.76 24.90 -10.76
CA ASP A 34 -12.14 25.19 -10.38
C ASP A 34 -12.71 24.10 -9.48
N THR A 35 -12.95 24.47 -8.22
CA THR A 35 -13.58 23.60 -7.21
C THR A 35 -14.95 23.08 -7.64
N THR A 36 -15.69 23.86 -8.45
CA THR A 36 -16.98 23.49 -9.04
C THR A 36 -16.86 22.39 -10.08
N ALA A 37 -15.88 22.46 -10.96
CA ALA A 37 -15.60 21.44 -11.97
C ALA A 37 -15.19 20.10 -11.31
N LYS A 38 -14.42 20.16 -10.23
CA LYS A 38 -14.04 18.99 -9.44
C LYS A 38 -15.25 18.33 -8.77
N ALA A 39 -16.15 19.11 -8.20
CA ALA A 39 -17.37 18.61 -7.55
C ALA A 39 -18.32 17.92 -8.56
N ILE A 40 -18.51 18.52 -9.75
CA ILE A 40 -19.35 17.94 -10.82
C ILE A 40 -18.74 16.63 -11.33
N ARG A 41 -17.41 16.57 -11.47
CA ARG A 41 -16.70 15.35 -11.86
C ARG A 41 -16.86 14.26 -10.79
N ASP A 42 -16.73 14.62 -9.53
CA ASP A 42 -16.90 13.70 -8.41
C ASP A 42 -18.30 13.08 -8.37
N GLU A 43 -19.35 13.86 -8.67
CA GLU A 43 -20.71 13.35 -8.78
C GLU A 43 -20.91 12.43 -9.99
N ARG A 44 -20.30 12.72 -11.12
CA ARG A 44 -20.44 11.90 -12.35
C ARG A 44 -19.85 10.51 -12.19
N PHE A 45 -18.78 10.36 -11.42
CA PHE A 45 -18.08 9.08 -11.21
C PHE A 45 -18.50 8.37 -9.92
N GLU A 46 -19.45 8.92 -9.15
CA GLU A 46 -19.99 8.22 -7.99
C GLU A 46 -20.72 6.97 -8.47
N PRO A 47 -20.37 5.76 -7.96
CA PRO A 47 -21.04 4.54 -8.38
C PRO A 47 -22.52 4.58 -7.97
N VAL A 48 -23.37 4.08 -8.86
CA VAL A 48 -24.81 3.90 -8.56
C VAL A 48 -24.93 2.95 -7.36
N SER A 49 -25.74 3.34 -6.37
CA SER A 49 -25.92 2.54 -5.16
C SER A 49 -26.62 1.23 -5.49
N ASP A 50 -25.86 0.14 -5.55
CA ASP A 50 -26.36 -1.22 -5.66
C ASP A 50 -26.43 -1.85 -4.28
N THR A 51 -27.65 -2.16 -3.84
CA THR A 51 -27.93 -2.73 -2.51
C THR A 51 -27.29 -4.12 -2.37
N ILE A 52 -27.26 -4.92 -3.44
CA ILE A 52 -26.68 -6.26 -3.45
C ILE A 52 -25.16 -6.15 -3.27
N LEU A 53 -24.52 -5.27 -4.05
CA LEU A 53 -23.09 -5.02 -3.96
C LEU A 53 -22.70 -4.50 -2.57
N GLN A 54 -23.49 -3.59 -2.00
CA GLN A 54 -23.24 -3.07 -0.65
C GLN A 54 -23.35 -4.14 0.43
N ALA A 55 -24.37 -5.02 0.34
CA ALA A 55 -24.55 -6.12 1.28
C ALA A 55 -23.38 -7.11 1.21
N SER A 56 -22.97 -7.49 0.00
CA SER A 56 -21.81 -8.36 -0.25
C SER A 56 -20.50 -7.73 0.24
N ALA A 57 -20.28 -6.46 -0.07
CA ALA A 57 -19.07 -5.76 0.31
C ALA A 57 -18.93 -5.58 1.84
N LYS A 58 -20.03 -5.44 2.58
CA LYS A 58 -19.98 -5.37 4.06
C LYS A 58 -19.37 -6.63 4.68
N ILE A 59 -19.56 -7.79 4.07
CA ILE A 59 -19.03 -9.06 4.56
C ILE A 59 -17.63 -9.31 3.98
N LEU A 60 -17.46 -9.10 2.68
CA LEU A 60 -16.21 -9.41 1.98
C LEU A 60 -15.08 -8.46 2.34
N PHE A 61 -15.35 -7.16 2.50
CA PHE A 61 -14.30 -6.18 2.78
C PHE A 61 -13.50 -6.50 4.05
N PRO A 62 -14.12 -6.73 5.24
CA PRO A 62 -13.35 -7.08 6.42
C PRO A 62 -12.64 -8.43 6.27
N ALA A 63 -13.22 -9.41 5.59
CA ALA A 63 -12.59 -10.70 5.35
C ALA A 63 -11.32 -10.55 4.48
N ILE A 64 -11.39 -9.77 3.40
CA ILE A 64 -10.25 -9.46 2.51
C ILE A 64 -9.17 -8.71 3.29
N MET A 65 -9.53 -7.74 4.12
CA MET A 65 -8.56 -6.97 4.91
C MET A 65 -7.83 -7.86 5.94
N ILE A 66 -8.57 -8.71 6.66
CA ILE A 66 -7.96 -9.65 7.62
C ILE A 66 -7.03 -10.63 6.90
N PHE A 67 -7.45 -11.16 5.76
CA PHE A 67 -6.64 -12.07 4.96
C PHE A 67 -5.38 -11.39 4.40
N GLY A 68 -5.49 -10.15 3.92
CA GLY A 68 -4.34 -9.37 3.47
C GLY A 68 -3.33 -9.10 4.59
N ILE A 69 -3.81 -8.73 5.79
CA ILE A 69 -2.97 -8.54 6.97
C ILE A 69 -2.31 -9.86 7.39
N TYR A 70 -3.05 -10.97 7.37
CA TYR A 70 -2.50 -12.29 7.67
C TYR A 70 -1.32 -12.64 6.75
N ILE A 71 -1.49 -12.50 5.43
CA ILE A 71 -0.43 -12.77 4.46
C ILE A 71 0.78 -11.84 4.68
N LEU A 72 0.53 -10.58 4.99
CA LEU A 72 1.57 -9.59 5.22
C LEU A 72 2.40 -9.92 6.47
N LEU A 73 1.76 -10.33 7.56
CA LEU A 73 2.44 -10.68 8.81
C LEU A 73 3.20 -12.02 8.69
N ASN A 74 2.67 -12.98 7.95
CA ASN A 74 3.29 -14.30 7.74
C ASN A 74 4.22 -14.37 6.53
N GLY A 75 4.59 -13.25 5.92
CA GLY A 75 5.43 -13.21 4.73
C GLY A 75 6.85 -13.77 4.89
N HIS A 76 7.32 -14.02 6.11
CA HIS A 76 8.59 -14.67 6.40
C HIS A 76 8.48 -16.20 6.52
N LEU A 77 7.29 -16.74 6.77
CA LEU A 77 7.00 -18.16 6.95
C LEU A 77 6.30 -18.80 5.76
N SER A 78 5.56 -18.01 4.96
CA SER A 78 4.75 -18.48 3.85
C SER A 78 5.21 -17.85 2.52
N PRO A 79 4.81 -18.42 1.36
CA PRO A 79 5.13 -17.86 0.04
C PRO A 79 4.35 -16.56 -0.26
N GLY A 80 3.95 -15.81 0.76
CA GLY A 80 3.37 -14.49 0.66
C GLY A 80 4.39 -13.40 1.02
N GLY A 81 3.94 -12.18 1.16
CA GLY A 81 4.79 -11.05 1.56
C GLY A 81 4.08 -9.71 1.42
N GLY A 82 4.84 -8.64 1.52
CA GLY A 82 4.33 -7.27 1.42
C GLY A 82 3.57 -7.02 0.12
N PHE A 83 4.08 -7.48 -1.03
CA PHE A 83 3.42 -7.27 -2.33
C PHE A 83 2.06 -7.95 -2.42
N SER A 84 1.99 -9.25 -2.15
CA SER A 84 0.73 -10.01 -2.23
C SER A 84 -0.28 -9.54 -1.19
N GLY A 85 0.15 -9.33 0.06
CA GLY A 85 -0.71 -8.78 1.10
C GLY A 85 -1.20 -7.37 0.77
N GLY A 86 -0.31 -6.51 0.25
CA GLY A 86 -0.66 -5.17 -0.20
C GLY A 86 -1.64 -5.15 -1.38
N ALA A 87 -1.46 -6.03 -2.36
CA ALA A 87 -2.38 -6.16 -3.49
C ALA A 87 -3.78 -6.60 -3.05
N ILE A 88 -3.88 -7.56 -2.13
CA ILE A 88 -5.16 -8.02 -1.56
C ILE A 88 -5.85 -6.89 -0.80
N MET A 89 -5.11 -6.15 0.05
CA MET A 89 -5.67 -4.99 0.76
C MET A 89 -6.12 -3.89 -0.21
N GLY A 90 -5.32 -3.61 -1.25
CA GLY A 90 -5.67 -2.66 -2.31
C GLY A 90 -6.95 -3.05 -3.04
N ALA A 91 -7.11 -4.33 -3.39
CA ALA A 91 -8.34 -4.86 -3.97
C ALA A 91 -9.55 -4.69 -3.04
N GLY A 92 -9.35 -4.91 -1.73
CA GLY A 92 -10.38 -4.65 -0.71
C GLY A 92 -10.82 -3.19 -0.70
N VAL A 93 -9.89 -2.24 -0.72
CA VAL A 93 -10.19 -0.80 -0.77
C VAL A 93 -10.94 -0.44 -2.06
N ILE A 94 -10.55 -1.01 -3.21
CA ILE A 94 -11.23 -0.82 -4.49
C ILE A 94 -12.68 -1.35 -4.42
N LEU A 95 -12.89 -2.52 -3.83
CA LEU A 95 -14.23 -3.07 -3.59
C LEU A 95 -15.07 -2.11 -2.73
N HIS A 96 -14.49 -1.56 -1.66
CA HIS A 96 -15.15 -0.61 -0.79
C HIS A 96 -15.59 0.65 -1.55
N VAL A 97 -14.72 1.18 -2.41
CA VAL A 97 -15.05 2.35 -3.25
C VAL A 97 -16.22 2.06 -4.19
N ASN A 98 -16.20 0.89 -4.84
CA ASN A 98 -17.27 0.52 -5.77
C ASN A 98 -18.62 0.32 -5.08
N ALA A 99 -18.61 -0.16 -3.84
CA ALA A 99 -19.83 -0.43 -3.08
C ALA A 99 -20.39 0.81 -2.37
N PHE A 100 -19.52 1.64 -1.81
CA PHE A 100 -19.93 2.74 -0.90
C PHE A 100 -19.67 4.14 -1.46
N GLY A 101 -18.99 4.24 -2.59
CA GLY A 101 -18.67 5.49 -3.26
C GLY A 101 -17.38 6.16 -2.82
N TYR A 102 -16.95 7.11 -3.63
CA TYR A 102 -15.71 7.86 -3.40
C TYR A 102 -15.77 8.75 -2.17
N LYS A 103 -16.90 9.43 -1.94
CA LYS A 103 -17.07 10.39 -0.82
C LYS A 103 -16.79 9.76 0.55
N LYS A 104 -17.19 8.48 0.75
CA LYS A 104 -16.95 7.77 2.01
C LYS A 104 -15.48 7.35 2.13
N THR A 105 -14.90 6.87 1.04
CA THR A 105 -13.51 6.37 1.04
C THR A 105 -12.50 7.51 1.11
N GLN A 106 -12.75 8.64 0.48
CA GLN A 106 -11.88 9.82 0.54
C GLN A 106 -11.73 10.43 1.94
N LYS A 107 -12.66 10.16 2.87
CA LYS A 107 -12.49 10.56 4.28
C LYS A 107 -11.29 9.85 4.92
N PHE A 108 -11.02 8.60 4.52
CA PHE A 108 -9.90 7.80 5.04
C PHE A 108 -8.68 7.85 4.12
N PHE A 109 -8.91 7.95 2.80
CA PHE A 109 -7.87 7.83 1.79
C PHE A 109 -7.89 9.03 0.85
N ASN A 110 -7.20 10.09 1.26
CA ASN A 110 -7.05 11.31 0.49
C ASN A 110 -5.64 11.35 -0.17
N GLU A 111 -5.44 12.20 -1.16
CA GLU A 111 -4.14 12.42 -1.82
C GLU A 111 -3.02 12.73 -0.81
N LYS A 112 -3.33 13.50 0.24
CA LYS A 112 -2.38 13.78 1.32
C LYS A 112 -1.99 12.52 2.09
N THR A 113 -2.98 11.67 2.43
CA THR A 113 -2.75 10.40 3.11
C THR A 113 -1.91 9.47 2.25
N TYR A 114 -2.22 9.37 0.94
CA TYR A 114 -1.42 8.61 -0.01
C TYR A 114 0.05 9.05 0.01
N LYS A 115 0.31 10.35 -0.16
CA LYS A 115 1.68 10.89 -0.17
C LYS A 115 2.41 10.63 1.15
N ILE A 116 1.77 10.86 2.28
CA ILE A 116 2.39 10.68 3.60
C ILE A 116 2.72 9.20 3.84
N VAL A 117 1.78 8.30 3.56
CA VAL A 117 1.97 6.86 3.80
C VAL A 117 3.04 6.28 2.88
N THR A 118 2.99 6.57 1.58
CA THR A 118 3.95 6.02 0.61
C THR A 118 5.35 6.58 0.82
N VAL A 119 5.50 7.89 0.97
CA VAL A 119 6.81 8.51 1.21
C VAL A 119 7.36 8.10 2.57
N GLY A 120 6.52 8.07 3.61
CA GLY A 120 6.91 7.63 4.95
C GLY A 120 7.38 6.16 4.96
N ALA A 121 6.64 5.27 4.32
CA ALA A 121 7.01 3.86 4.21
C ALA A 121 8.32 3.65 3.44
N LEU A 122 8.50 4.33 2.30
CA LEU A 122 9.74 4.24 1.51
C LEU A 122 10.93 4.85 2.26
N SER A 123 10.75 5.98 2.96
CA SER A 123 11.80 6.60 3.75
C SER A 123 12.24 5.70 4.91
N PHE A 124 11.26 5.10 5.61
CA PHE A 124 11.57 4.14 6.67
C PHE A 124 12.32 2.92 6.12
N TYR A 125 11.88 2.40 4.97
CA TYR A 125 12.55 1.28 4.30
C TYR A 125 14.00 1.62 3.95
N CYS A 126 14.23 2.80 3.38
CA CYS A 126 15.57 3.29 3.03
C CYS A 126 16.48 3.39 4.26
N VAL A 127 16.00 4.01 5.35
CA VAL A 127 16.77 4.16 6.60
C VAL A 127 17.09 2.79 7.23
N ALA A 128 16.10 1.90 7.30
CA ALA A 128 16.28 0.57 7.86
C ALA A 128 17.32 -0.25 7.08
N LYS A 129 17.31 -0.16 5.76
CA LYS A 129 18.29 -0.85 4.91
C LYS A 129 19.66 -0.19 4.92
N SER A 130 19.74 1.13 4.99
CA SER A 130 21.01 1.84 5.17
C SER A 130 21.69 1.44 6.47
N TYR A 131 20.92 1.35 7.57
CA TYR A 131 21.43 0.86 8.85
C TYR A 131 21.94 -0.58 8.75
N SER A 132 21.16 -1.48 8.16
CA SER A 132 21.57 -2.90 7.99
C SER A 132 22.81 -3.03 7.12
N PHE A 133 22.93 -2.25 6.05
CA PHE A 133 24.11 -2.22 5.19
C PHE A 133 25.36 -1.72 5.94
N PHE A 134 25.21 -0.61 6.67
CA PHE A 134 26.31 0.00 7.42
C PHE A 134 26.84 -0.93 8.51
N THR A 135 25.96 -1.57 9.28
CA THR A 135 26.37 -2.51 10.33
C THR A 135 27.03 -3.77 9.74
N GLY A 136 26.48 -4.30 8.64
CA GLY A 136 27.06 -5.47 7.96
C GLY A 136 28.43 -5.18 7.35
N ALA A 137 28.59 -4.04 6.67
CA ALA A 137 29.86 -3.65 6.03
C ALA A 137 30.99 -3.40 7.04
N ASN A 138 30.67 -2.93 8.25
CA ASN A 138 31.65 -2.64 9.29
C ASN A 138 31.80 -3.78 10.32
N HIS A 139 31.17 -4.93 10.11
CA HIS A 139 31.18 -6.07 11.06
C HIS A 139 30.75 -5.69 12.49
N ILE A 140 29.88 -4.69 12.62
CA ILE A 140 29.35 -4.24 13.90
C ILE A 140 28.18 -5.16 14.27
N PRO A 141 28.09 -5.67 15.52
CA PRO A 141 26.94 -6.44 15.94
C PRO A 141 25.66 -5.61 15.81
N SER A 142 24.69 -6.11 15.03
CA SER A 142 23.42 -5.42 14.89
C SER A 142 22.65 -5.50 16.21
N GLY A 143 22.20 -4.35 16.74
CA GLY A 143 21.38 -4.28 17.95
C GLY A 143 19.94 -4.78 17.74
N ILE A 144 19.63 -5.40 16.59
CA ILE A 144 18.29 -5.85 16.24
C ILE A 144 18.16 -7.33 16.64
N PRO A 145 17.23 -7.68 17.56
CA PRO A 145 17.03 -9.06 17.98
C PRO A 145 16.47 -9.89 16.82
N LEU A 146 17.12 -10.99 16.54
CA LEU A 146 16.69 -11.94 15.50
C LEU A 146 15.47 -12.78 15.92
N GLY A 147 15.13 -12.81 17.22
CA GLY A 147 14.02 -13.60 17.75
C GLY A 147 14.19 -15.11 17.59
N ASN A 148 13.16 -15.88 17.96
CA ASN A 148 13.14 -17.34 17.81
C ASN A 148 12.48 -17.74 16.49
N ALA A 149 13.01 -18.71 15.81
CA ALA A 149 12.46 -19.23 14.56
C ALA A 149 11.03 -19.78 14.80
N GLY A 150 10.05 -19.23 14.09
CA GLY A 150 8.62 -19.59 14.20
C GLY A 150 7.73 -18.53 14.82
N ASP A 151 8.28 -17.55 15.54
CA ASP A 151 7.53 -16.44 16.08
C ASP A 151 7.27 -15.37 15.01
N ILE A 152 6.14 -14.64 15.11
CA ILE A 152 5.76 -13.57 14.17
C ILE A 152 6.82 -12.46 14.13
N ILE A 153 7.53 -12.21 15.24
CA ILE A 153 8.58 -11.19 15.38
C ILE A 153 9.99 -11.80 15.27
N SER A 154 10.14 -12.96 14.66
CA SER A 154 11.39 -13.72 14.66
C SER A 154 12.41 -13.34 13.60
N SER A 155 12.14 -12.43 12.72
CA SER A 155 13.00 -12.17 11.54
C SER A 155 13.56 -10.73 11.51
N GLY A 156 13.79 -10.12 12.67
CA GLY A 156 14.40 -8.79 12.77
C GLY A 156 13.64 -7.73 11.97
N LEU A 157 14.28 -7.14 10.95
CA LEU A 157 13.69 -6.08 10.12
C LEU A 157 12.70 -6.57 9.04
N ILE A 158 12.55 -7.88 8.82
CA ILE A 158 11.74 -8.39 7.69
C ILE A 158 10.27 -8.01 7.86
N LEU A 159 9.72 -8.15 9.06
CA LEU A 159 8.33 -7.81 9.35
C LEU A 159 8.02 -6.32 9.07
N PRO A 160 8.72 -5.34 9.64
CA PRO A 160 8.45 -3.92 9.36
C PRO A 160 8.68 -3.57 7.89
N LEU A 161 9.64 -4.18 7.21
CA LEU A 161 9.84 -3.97 5.78
C LEU A 161 8.68 -4.52 4.95
N ASN A 162 8.15 -5.69 5.28
CA ASN A 162 6.94 -6.24 4.64
C ASN A 162 5.74 -5.32 4.82
N ILE A 163 5.55 -4.76 6.02
CA ILE A 163 4.48 -3.81 6.29
C ILE A 163 4.62 -2.56 5.41
N CYS A 164 5.83 -2.00 5.29
CA CYS A 164 6.09 -0.84 4.44
C CYS A 164 5.76 -1.13 2.98
N VAL A 165 6.22 -2.26 2.44
CA VAL A 165 5.93 -2.68 1.06
C VAL A 165 4.43 -2.87 0.86
N GLY A 166 3.75 -3.56 1.78
CA GLY A 166 2.30 -3.77 1.71
C GLY A 166 1.51 -2.47 1.68
N LEU A 167 1.90 -1.50 2.50
CA LEU A 167 1.27 -0.17 2.51
C LEU A 167 1.50 0.57 1.18
N VAL A 168 2.72 0.56 0.66
CA VAL A 168 3.04 1.19 -0.64
C VAL A 168 2.21 0.56 -1.75
N VAL A 169 2.16 -0.77 -1.82
CA VAL A 169 1.41 -1.49 -2.86
C VAL A 169 -0.09 -1.24 -2.74
N ALA A 170 -0.68 -1.36 -1.54
CA ALA A 170 -2.11 -1.12 -1.33
C ALA A 170 -2.51 0.31 -1.72
N CYS A 171 -1.71 1.30 -1.31
CA CYS A 171 -1.90 2.71 -1.65
C CYS A 171 -1.79 2.94 -3.15
N THR A 172 -0.82 2.34 -3.81
CA THR A 172 -0.59 2.51 -5.24
C THR A 172 -1.68 1.87 -6.09
N MET A 173 -2.15 0.68 -5.72
CA MET A 173 -3.28 0.03 -6.41
C MET A 173 -4.55 0.88 -6.34
N TYR A 174 -4.86 1.44 -5.18
CA TYR A 174 -5.98 2.37 -5.03
C TYR A 174 -5.77 3.65 -5.84
N ALA A 175 -4.55 4.21 -5.82
CA ALA A 175 -4.20 5.40 -6.59
C ALA A 175 -4.42 5.19 -8.09
N PHE A 176 -3.90 4.10 -8.66
CA PHE A 176 -4.13 3.78 -10.07
C PHE A 176 -5.61 3.63 -10.39
N TYR A 177 -6.36 2.91 -9.56
CA TYR A 177 -7.78 2.76 -9.78
C TYR A 177 -8.52 4.11 -9.84
N THR A 178 -8.25 5.02 -8.90
CA THR A 178 -8.90 6.34 -8.86
C THR A 178 -8.45 7.23 -10.00
N LEU A 179 -7.16 7.24 -10.33
CA LEU A 179 -6.60 8.02 -11.43
C LEU A 179 -7.19 7.62 -12.78
N PHE A 180 -7.26 6.32 -13.07
CA PHE A 180 -7.80 5.85 -14.35
C PHE A 180 -9.32 5.99 -14.43
N LYS A 181 -10.04 5.85 -13.34
CA LYS A 181 -11.51 5.95 -13.36
C LYS A 181 -12.02 7.38 -13.31
N LYS A 182 -11.35 8.25 -12.54
CA LYS A 182 -11.83 9.59 -12.23
C LYS A 182 -10.92 10.71 -12.77
N GLY A 183 -9.69 10.38 -13.15
CA GLY A 183 -8.69 11.38 -13.55
C GLY A 183 -8.11 12.21 -12.40
N GLY A 184 -8.25 11.76 -11.15
CA GLY A 184 -7.72 12.44 -9.96
C GLY A 184 -8.13 11.78 -8.66
N MET A 185 -7.40 12.07 -7.59
CA MET A 185 -7.68 11.61 -6.23
C MET A 185 -8.49 12.63 -5.42
#